data_43b339983cc9b3983d4f77a868153112
#
_entry.id   43b339983cc9b3983d4f77a868153112
#
_cell.length_a   1.000
_cell.length_b   1.000
_cell.length_c   1.000
_cell.angle_alpha   90.00
_cell.angle_beta   90.00
_cell.angle_gamma   90.00
#
_symmetry.space_group_name_H-M   'P 1'
#
loop_
_entity.id
_entity.type
_entity.pdbx_description
1 polymer ?
#
loop_
_entity_poly.entity_id
_entity_poly.type
_entity_poly.pdbx_seq_one_letter_code
_entity_poly.pdbx_strand_id
1 'polypeptide(L)'
;KSIILAKKKLEIRLQGKLGDMLYLTKSSYGKINKKRVLSRNKKKKILIAAHSFCDAPHARGKGIFNDFYEWIIFIFELSEDSKFDWYIKCHPNFYEYFDDTVIILKELLKKYKNVKWIEPQTSNSQLIKEGIDLALTVDGSIGIEYPYFNIPVINASENNAHINYKFNYHPRNLNEYKNKINNFYKLKQKIKNNEIFECYFMNFLYFKNNWFFSSFDKVINYHGGNFT
;
A
#
# COMPACT_ATOMS: atom_id res chain seq x y z
N LYS A 1 -16.20 -15.45 -16.11
CA LYS A 1 -16.79 -15.49 -14.75
C LYS A 1 -15.81 -14.96 -13.69
N SER A 2 -14.55 -15.39 -13.66
CA SER A 2 -13.54 -15.00 -12.65
C SER A 2 -13.27 -13.49 -12.62
N ILE A 3 -13.07 -12.86 -13.76
CA ILE A 3 -12.82 -11.41 -13.89
C ILE A 3 -14.03 -10.60 -13.39
N ILE A 4 -15.25 -11.01 -13.71
CA ILE A 4 -16.48 -10.33 -13.24
C ILE A 4 -16.59 -10.42 -11.71
N LEU A 5 -16.30 -11.59 -11.15
CA LEU A 5 -16.30 -11.80 -9.71
C LEU A 5 -15.23 -10.92 -9.03
N ALA A 6 -14.01 -10.93 -9.56
CA ALA A 6 -12.90 -10.12 -9.04
C ALA A 6 -13.22 -8.62 -9.06
N LYS A 7 -13.78 -8.12 -10.17
CA LYS A 7 -14.22 -6.73 -10.27
C LYS A 7 -15.22 -6.40 -9.16
N LYS A 8 -16.29 -7.19 -9.02
CA LYS A 8 -17.31 -6.98 -7.98
C LYS A 8 -16.72 -6.98 -6.57
N LYS A 9 -15.81 -7.91 -6.29
CA LYS A 9 -15.18 -8.05 -4.96
C LYS A 9 -14.22 -6.89 -4.65
N LEU A 10 -13.38 -6.50 -5.62
CA LEU A 10 -12.54 -5.31 -5.48
C LEU A 10 -13.37 -4.04 -5.26
N GLU A 11 -14.44 -3.82 -6.05
CA GLU A 11 -15.32 -2.67 -5.87
C GLU A 11 -15.96 -2.61 -4.49
N ILE A 12 -16.40 -3.75 -3.94
CA ILE A 12 -16.91 -3.87 -2.57
C ILE A 12 -15.85 -3.42 -1.55
N ARG A 13 -14.59 -3.86 -1.72
CA ARG A 13 -13.48 -3.44 -0.87
C ARG A 13 -13.22 -1.93 -0.97
N LEU A 14 -13.19 -1.37 -2.17
CA LEU A 14 -12.97 0.05 -2.42
C LEU A 14 -14.11 0.95 -1.88
N GLN A 15 -15.27 0.37 -1.60
CA GLN A 15 -16.39 1.02 -0.90
C GLN A 15 -16.26 1.00 0.63
N GLY A 16 -15.16 0.51 1.18
CA GLY A 16 -14.87 0.52 2.62
C GLY A 16 -15.19 -0.77 3.36
N LYS A 17 -15.57 -1.85 2.67
CA LYS A 17 -15.69 -3.17 3.28
C LYS A 17 -14.32 -3.87 3.32
N LEU A 18 -14.14 -4.83 4.21
CA LEU A 18 -12.88 -5.59 4.33
C LEU A 18 -12.64 -6.47 3.09
N GLY A 19 -13.71 -6.91 2.44
CA GLY A 19 -13.62 -7.75 1.26
C GLY A 19 -13.14 -9.16 1.61
N ASP A 20 -12.22 -9.69 0.80
CA ASP A 20 -11.74 -11.06 0.91
C ASP A 20 -10.39 -11.18 1.65
N MET A 21 -9.91 -10.08 2.26
CA MET A 21 -8.70 -10.05 3.08
C MET A 21 -9.07 -10.32 4.55
N LEU A 22 -9.22 -11.60 4.90
CA LEU A 22 -9.75 -12.04 6.20
C LEU A 22 -8.88 -11.63 7.40
N TYR A 23 -7.61 -11.35 7.18
CA TYR A 23 -6.67 -10.91 8.22
C TYR A 23 -6.80 -9.43 8.59
N LEU A 24 -7.63 -8.66 7.89
CA LEU A 24 -7.84 -7.25 8.20
C LEU A 24 -9.06 -7.06 9.08
N THR A 25 -8.94 -6.23 10.10
CA THR A 25 -10.05 -5.82 10.98
C THR A 25 -10.59 -4.44 10.62
N LYS A 26 -9.78 -3.60 9.95
CA LYS A 26 -10.14 -2.24 9.54
C LYS A 26 -9.89 -2.01 8.05
N SER A 27 -10.82 -1.32 7.41
CA SER A 27 -10.67 -0.95 6.00
C SER A 27 -9.88 0.34 5.84
N SER A 28 -8.96 0.35 4.85
CA SER A 28 -8.28 1.58 4.41
C SER A 28 -9.17 2.49 3.55
N TYR A 29 -10.39 2.06 3.20
CA TYR A 29 -11.35 2.78 2.35
C TYR A 29 -12.59 3.24 3.11
N GLY A 30 -12.45 3.62 4.37
CA GLY A 30 -13.54 4.09 5.22
C GLY A 30 -14.15 5.43 4.79
N LYS A 31 -14.89 6.06 5.71
CA LYS A 31 -15.59 7.32 5.46
C LYS A 31 -14.62 8.46 5.10
N ILE A 32 -15.01 9.26 4.11
CA ILE A 32 -14.29 10.48 3.73
C ILE A 32 -14.62 11.57 4.75
N ASN A 33 -13.60 12.21 5.31
CA ASN A 33 -13.75 13.33 6.23
C ASN A 33 -13.95 14.64 5.45
N LYS A 34 -14.66 15.61 6.07
CA LYS A 34 -14.85 16.94 5.48
C LYS A 34 -13.53 17.75 5.42
N LYS A 35 -12.63 17.55 6.39
CA LYS A 35 -11.35 18.25 6.46
C LYS A 35 -10.38 17.65 5.44
N ARG A 36 -9.86 18.49 4.57
CA ARG A 36 -8.85 18.12 3.59
C ARG A 36 -7.52 17.81 4.28
N VAL A 37 -6.83 16.78 3.79
CA VAL A 37 -5.56 16.29 4.32
C VAL A 37 -4.38 16.74 3.43
N LEU A 38 -4.55 16.65 2.10
CA LEU A 38 -3.49 16.98 1.17
C LEU A 38 -3.46 18.48 0.86
N SER A 39 -2.27 19.03 0.62
CA SER A 39 -2.07 20.43 0.25
C SER A 39 -2.84 20.81 -1.02
N ARG A 40 -3.34 22.07 -1.08
CA ARG A 40 -4.07 22.58 -2.26
C ARG A 40 -3.17 23.13 -3.37
N ASN A 41 -1.83 23.11 -3.17
CA ASN A 41 -0.89 23.59 -4.16
C ASN A 41 -0.89 22.71 -5.43
N LYS A 42 -0.16 23.19 -6.47
CA LYS A 42 -0.03 22.48 -7.76
C LYS A 42 1.09 21.43 -7.78
N LYS A 43 1.82 21.24 -6.67
CA LYS A 43 2.88 20.22 -6.61
C LYS A 43 2.30 18.84 -6.74
N LYS A 44 3.04 17.96 -7.40
CA LYS A 44 2.72 16.52 -7.45
C LYS A 44 2.85 15.90 -6.07
N LYS A 45 1.94 14.99 -5.72
CA LYS A 45 1.78 14.41 -4.39
C LYS A 45 2.11 12.93 -4.40
N ILE A 46 3.06 12.55 -3.58
CA ILE A 46 3.54 11.17 -3.44
C ILE A 46 3.08 10.63 -2.10
N LEU A 47 2.43 9.46 -2.11
CA LEU A 47 2.05 8.73 -0.92
C LEU A 47 3.03 7.60 -0.66
N ILE A 48 3.60 7.55 0.53
CA ILE A 48 4.36 6.43 1.06
C ILE A 48 3.38 5.57 1.86
N ALA A 49 3.03 4.39 1.34
CA ALA A 49 2.22 3.40 2.05
C ALA A 49 3.15 2.53 2.89
N ALA A 50 3.34 2.92 4.16
CA ALA A 50 4.29 2.29 5.05
C ALA A 50 3.89 0.86 5.42
N HIS A 51 4.90 0.01 5.62
CA HIS A 51 4.79 -1.32 6.21
C HIS A 51 5.13 -1.29 7.69
N SER A 52 4.58 -2.20 8.47
CA SER A 52 5.06 -2.48 9.83
C SER A 52 6.49 -3.02 9.74
N PHE A 53 7.41 -2.52 10.55
CA PHE A 53 8.81 -2.94 10.49
C PHE A 53 9.02 -4.40 10.91
N CYS A 54 8.10 -4.97 11.68
CA CYS A 54 8.12 -6.36 12.08
C CYS A 54 7.35 -7.31 11.12
N ASP A 55 6.67 -6.80 10.06
CA ASP A 55 5.82 -7.59 9.17
C ASP A 55 6.63 -8.42 8.16
N ALA A 56 7.40 -9.37 8.70
CA ALA A 56 8.13 -10.39 7.94
C ALA A 56 8.88 -9.84 6.68
N PRO A 57 9.78 -8.85 6.82
CA PRO A 57 10.43 -8.20 5.67
C PRO A 57 11.22 -9.18 4.79
N HIS A 58 11.62 -10.32 5.35
CA HIS A 58 12.42 -11.35 4.65
C HIS A 58 11.58 -12.51 4.09
N ALA A 59 10.27 -12.56 4.36
CA ALA A 59 9.43 -13.70 3.96
C ALA A 59 9.16 -13.76 2.45
N ARG A 60 9.40 -12.67 1.72
CA ARG A 60 9.05 -12.53 0.30
C ARG A 60 10.26 -12.39 -0.62
N GLY A 61 11.39 -12.92 -0.19
CA GLY A 61 12.62 -12.93 -1.00
C GLY A 61 13.38 -11.61 -0.94
N LYS A 62 14.24 -11.40 -1.94
CA LYS A 62 15.12 -10.23 -2.00
C LYS A 62 14.32 -8.97 -2.39
N GLY A 63 14.46 -7.92 -1.57
CA GLY A 63 14.01 -6.58 -1.91
C GLY A 63 15.13 -5.70 -2.49
N ILE A 64 14.79 -4.49 -2.92
CA ILE A 64 15.79 -3.46 -3.27
C ILE A 64 16.51 -2.99 -1.99
N PHE A 65 15.83 -3.08 -0.86
CA PHE A 65 16.31 -2.71 0.48
C PHE A 65 16.35 -3.95 1.36
N ASN A 66 17.20 -3.93 2.38
CA ASN A 66 17.33 -5.05 3.31
C ASN A 66 16.09 -5.22 4.19
N ASP A 67 15.44 -4.08 4.56
CA ASP A 67 14.23 -4.06 5.36
C ASP A 67 13.35 -2.83 5.08
N PHE A 68 12.21 -2.73 5.76
CA PHE A 68 11.28 -1.62 5.60
C PHE A 68 11.79 -0.31 6.22
N TYR A 69 12.67 -0.37 7.22
CA TYR A 69 13.26 0.80 7.84
C TYR A 69 14.26 1.47 6.88
N GLU A 70 15.16 0.69 6.28
CA GLU A 70 16.10 1.17 5.27
C GLU A 70 15.38 1.80 4.07
N TRP A 71 14.29 1.16 3.62
CA TRP A 71 13.43 1.72 2.57
C TRP A 71 12.85 3.08 2.95
N ILE A 72 12.35 3.25 4.17
CA ILE A 72 11.80 4.52 4.65
C ILE A 72 12.88 5.60 4.75
N ILE A 73 14.05 5.28 5.31
CA ILE A 73 15.18 6.24 5.41
C ILE A 73 15.55 6.75 4.02
N PHE A 74 15.73 5.84 3.06
CA PHE A 74 16.05 6.22 1.67
C PHE A 74 15.01 7.16 1.07
N ILE A 75 13.72 6.89 1.25
CA ILE A 75 12.66 7.75 0.71
C ILE A 75 12.66 9.13 1.41
N PHE A 76 12.87 9.14 2.72
CA PHE A 76 12.90 10.40 3.47
C PHE A 76 14.08 11.27 3.05
N GLU A 77 15.27 10.69 2.87
CA GLU A 77 16.43 11.40 2.32
C GLU A 77 16.15 11.92 0.89
N LEU A 78 15.53 11.09 0.04
CA LEU A 78 15.15 11.50 -1.31
C LEU A 78 14.14 12.67 -1.30
N SER A 79 13.32 12.79 -0.27
CA SER A 79 12.32 13.86 -0.15
C SER A 79 12.93 15.23 0.09
N GLU A 80 14.13 15.31 0.69
CA GLU A 80 14.73 16.59 1.12
C GLU A 80 15.04 17.51 -0.08
N ASP A 81 15.54 16.95 -1.19
CA ASP A 81 15.86 17.71 -2.41
C ASP A 81 14.74 17.61 -3.45
N SER A 82 13.53 17.27 -3.03
CA SER A 82 12.43 16.98 -3.94
C SER A 82 11.51 18.18 -4.16
N LYS A 83 11.03 18.32 -5.39
CA LYS A 83 10.00 19.31 -5.77
C LYS A 83 8.56 18.85 -5.49
N PHE A 84 8.38 17.64 -4.98
CA PHE A 84 7.06 17.02 -4.74
C PHE A 84 6.59 17.29 -3.31
N ASP A 85 5.29 17.12 -3.07
CA ASP A 85 4.74 17.01 -1.73
C ASP A 85 4.71 15.53 -1.33
N TRP A 86 5.31 15.22 -0.19
CA TRP A 86 5.44 13.87 0.32
C TRP A 86 4.54 13.62 1.51
N TYR A 87 3.90 12.48 1.52
CA TYR A 87 2.99 12.06 2.57
C TYR A 87 3.28 10.61 2.96
N ILE A 88 3.25 10.31 4.25
CA ILE A 88 3.37 8.94 4.75
C ILE A 88 2.11 8.54 5.51
N LYS A 89 1.63 7.34 5.27
CA LYS A 89 0.46 6.77 5.91
C LYS A 89 0.71 5.30 6.25
N CYS A 90 0.43 4.95 7.50
CA CYS A 90 0.33 3.56 7.94
C CYS A 90 -1.06 2.97 7.66
N HIS A 91 -1.16 1.64 7.61
CA HIS A 91 -2.45 0.96 7.55
C HIS A 91 -3.23 1.16 8.85
N PRO A 92 -4.59 1.23 8.86
CA PRO A 92 -5.38 1.38 10.09
C PRO A 92 -5.17 0.25 11.12
N ASN A 93 -4.72 -0.93 10.69
CA ASN A 93 -4.42 -2.06 11.56
C ASN A 93 -3.04 -1.98 12.26
N PHE A 94 -2.20 -1.00 11.99
CA PHE A 94 -0.85 -0.92 12.55
C PHE A 94 -0.81 -0.97 14.08
N TYR A 95 -1.81 -0.41 14.75
CA TYR A 95 -1.91 -0.47 16.23
C TYR A 95 -2.19 -1.89 16.77
N GLU A 96 -2.46 -2.85 15.88
CA GLU A 96 -2.72 -4.26 16.23
C GLU A 96 -1.45 -5.12 16.11
N TYR A 97 -0.38 -4.59 15.51
CA TYR A 97 0.89 -5.32 15.33
C TYR A 97 1.83 -5.24 16.54
N PHE A 98 1.49 -4.49 17.58
CA PHE A 98 2.30 -4.34 18.79
C PHE A 98 3.78 -4.01 18.50
N ASP A 99 4.05 -3.22 17.47
CA ASP A 99 5.38 -2.76 17.12
C ASP A 99 5.55 -1.25 17.27
N ASP A 100 6.80 -0.80 17.33
CA ASP A 100 7.15 0.61 17.48
C ASP A 100 7.17 1.39 16.15
N THR A 101 6.71 0.82 15.04
CA THR A 101 6.80 1.45 13.70
C THR A 101 6.25 2.87 13.70
N VAL A 102 5.06 3.09 14.29
CA VAL A 102 4.43 4.44 14.33
C VAL A 102 5.26 5.41 15.15
N ILE A 103 5.84 4.95 16.27
CA ILE A 103 6.70 5.78 17.14
C ILE A 103 7.96 6.17 16.38
N ILE A 104 8.64 5.20 15.78
CA ILE A 104 9.88 5.42 14.99
C ILE A 104 9.61 6.37 13.82
N LEU A 105 8.52 6.17 13.06
CA LEU A 105 8.17 7.05 11.97
C LEU A 105 7.92 8.49 12.43
N LYS A 106 7.25 8.69 13.55
CA LYS A 106 7.02 10.03 14.12
C LYS A 106 8.32 10.69 14.58
N GLU A 107 9.26 9.93 15.14
CA GLU A 107 10.60 10.45 15.46
C GLU A 107 11.38 10.85 14.19
N LEU A 108 11.36 10.03 13.14
CA LEU A 108 11.99 10.34 11.88
C LEU A 108 11.41 11.62 11.24
N LEU A 109 10.10 11.85 11.36
CA LEU A 109 9.44 13.06 10.86
C LEU A 109 9.85 14.35 11.63
N LYS A 110 10.46 14.23 12.79
CA LYS A 110 11.09 15.39 13.46
C LYS A 110 12.35 15.85 12.74
N LYS A 111 13.06 14.92 12.10
CA LYS A 111 14.26 15.18 11.29
C LYS A 111 13.90 15.56 9.84
N TYR A 112 13.04 14.78 9.19
CA TYR A 112 12.69 14.93 7.77
C TYR A 112 11.39 15.71 7.59
N LYS A 113 11.48 17.05 7.50
CA LYS A 113 10.32 17.96 7.51
C LYS A 113 9.52 17.99 6.20
N ASN A 114 10.08 17.49 5.11
CA ASN A 114 9.43 17.47 3.81
C ASN A 114 8.36 16.38 3.69
N VAL A 115 8.37 15.37 4.58
CA VAL A 115 7.37 14.31 4.62
C VAL A 115 6.28 14.64 5.66
N LYS A 116 5.03 14.61 5.25
CA LYS A 116 3.87 14.92 6.09
C LYS A 116 3.17 13.64 6.54
N TRP A 117 2.87 13.58 7.82
CA TRP A 117 2.10 12.48 8.40
C TRP A 117 0.64 12.54 7.98
N ILE A 118 0.08 11.39 7.63
CA ILE A 118 -1.36 11.16 7.46
C ILE A 118 -1.81 10.16 8.51
N GLU A 119 -2.87 10.49 9.23
CA GLU A 119 -3.45 9.58 10.22
C GLU A 119 -3.89 8.27 9.57
N PRO A 120 -3.58 7.10 10.18
CA PRO A 120 -3.87 5.78 9.61
C PRO A 120 -5.34 5.58 9.23
N GLN A 121 -6.27 6.19 9.98
CA GLN A 121 -7.71 6.11 9.73
C GLN A 121 -8.19 6.96 8.55
N THR A 122 -7.33 7.80 7.98
CA THR A 122 -7.68 8.58 6.78
C THR A 122 -7.98 7.63 5.62
N SER A 123 -9.15 7.79 5.01
CA SER A 123 -9.57 6.93 3.91
C SER A 123 -8.68 7.10 2.68
N ASN A 124 -8.27 6.00 2.05
CA ASN A 124 -7.59 6.03 0.76
C ASN A 124 -8.49 6.66 -0.32
N SER A 125 -9.82 6.46 -0.25
CA SER A 125 -10.77 7.16 -1.14
C SER A 125 -10.68 8.67 -1.03
N GLN A 126 -10.40 9.20 0.17
CA GLN A 126 -10.18 10.63 0.37
C GLN A 126 -8.89 11.10 -0.30
N LEU A 127 -7.79 10.37 -0.11
CA LEU A 127 -6.48 10.71 -0.69
C LEU A 127 -6.53 10.69 -2.22
N ILE A 128 -7.20 9.68 -2.80
CA ILE A 128 -7.43 9.56 -4.24
C ILE A 128 -8.22 10.78 -4.75
N LYS A 129 -9.35 11.11 -4.09
CA LYS A 129 -10.19 12.27 -4.44
C LYS A 129 -9.45 13.59 -4.28
N GLU A 130 -8.55 13.71 -3.32
CA GLU A 130 -7.76 14.90 -3.06
C GLU A 130 -6.56 15.05 -3.99
N GLY A 131 -6.22 14.02 -4.77
CA GLY A 131 -5.28 14.07 -5.87
C GLY A 131 -3.87 13.57 -5.53
N ILE A 132 -3.74 12.35 -4.99
CA ILE A 132 -2.46 11.63 -4.99
C ILE A 132 -2.08 11.30 -6.43
N ASP A 133 -0.83 11.59 -6.80
CA ASP A 133 -0.30 11.37 -8.14
C ASP A 133 0.55 10.10 -8.27
N LEU A 134 1.14 9.62 -7.16
CA LEU A 134 1.98 8.42 -7.11
C LEU A 134 1.85 7.77 -5.74
N ALA A 135 1.84 6.45 -5.68
CA ALA A 135 2.04 5.71 -4.44
C ALA A 135 3.32 4.87 -4.46
N LEU A 136 3.99 4.79 -3.32
CA LEU A 136 5.16 3.95 -3.08
C LEU A 136 4.79 2.91 -2.04
N THR A 137 5.18 1.67 -2.29
CA THR A 137 5.05 0.55 -1.34
C THR A 137 6.16 -0.46 -1.59
N VAL A 138 6.38 -1.38 -0.69
CA VAL A 138 7.27 -2.53 -0.97
C VAL A 138 6.46 -3.61 -1.70
N ASP A 139 5.37 -4.11 -1.07
CA ASP A 139 4.55 -5.18 -1.63
C ASP A 139 3.06 -5.11 -1.18
N GLY A 140 2.62 -3.94 -0.73
CA GLY A 140 1.28 -3.74 -0.17
C GLY A 140 0.15 -3.88 -1.20
N SER A 141 -1.06 -4.20 -0.72
CA SER A 141 -2.28 -4.32 -1.54
C SER A 141 -2.63 -3.04 -2.32
N ILE A 142 -2.12 -1.89 -1.88
CA ILE A 142 -2.23 -0.62 -2.59
C ILE A 142 -1.66 -0.72 -4.01
N GLY A 143 -0.70 -1.64 -4.24
CA GLY A 143 -0.17 -1.95 -5.56
C GLY A 143 -1.20 -2.52 -6.54
N ILE A 144 -2.30 -3.09 -6.06
CA ILE A 144 -3.42 -3.57 -6.88
C ILE A 144 -4.55 -2.52 -6.90
N GLU A 145 -4.75 -1.83 -5.79
CA GLU A 145 -5.90 -0.95 -5.57
C GLU A 145 -5.77 0.40 -6.29
N TYR A 146 -4.61 1.07 -6.21
CA TYR A 146 -4.41 2.41 -6.80
C TYR A 146 -4.37 2.41 -8.34
N PRO A 147 -3.77 1.40 -8.99
CA PRO A 147 -3.84 1.31 -10.46
C PRO A 147 -5.27 1.27 -11.01
N TYR A 148 -6.23 0.74 -10.25
CA TYR A 148 -7.65 0.77 -10.62
C TYR A 148 -8.19 2.21 -10.81
N PHE A 149 -7.61 3.19 -10.10
CA PHE A 149 -7.90 4.61 -10.22
C PHE A 149 -6.93 5.36 -11.15
N ASN A 150 -6.15 4.63 -11.96
CA ASN A 150 -5.11 5.17 -12.84
C ASN A 150 -4.00 5.94 -12.08
N ILE A 151 -3.77 5.61 -10.81
CA ILE A 151 -2.66 6.15 -10.02
C ILE A 151 -1.50 5.16 -10.11
N PRO A 152 -0.33 5.58 -10.63
CA PRO A 152 0.83 4.71 -10.72
C PRO A 152 1.32 4.30 -9.33
N VAL A 153 1.85 3.08 -9.23
CA VAL A 153 2.50 2.56 -8.03
C VAL A 153 3.89 2.07 -8.38
N ILE A 154 4.88 2.43 -7.57
CA ILE A 154 6.24 1.90 -7.66
C ILE A 154 6.47 1.01 -6.44
N ASN A 155 6.81 -0.25 -6.70
CA ASN A 155 7.07 -1.26 -5.67
C ASN A 155 8.57 -1.37 -5.44
N ALA A 156 8.98 -1.61 -4.20
CA ALA A 156 10.38 -1.81 -3.82
C ALA A 156 10.73 -3.29 -3.58
N SER A 157 9.86 -4.21 -3.98
CA SER A 157 10.08 -5.65 -3.88
C SER A 157 10.26 -6.28 -5.26
N GLU A 158 11.21 -7.20 -5.37
CA GLU A 158 11.42 -8.02 -6.56
C GLU A 158 10.47 -9.23 -6.62
N ASN A 159 9.75 -9.53 -5.56
CA ASN A 159 8.98 -10.76 -5.42
C ASN A 159 7.57 -10.56 -4.84
N ASN A 160 6.90 -9.49 -5.23
CA ASN A 160 5.52 -9.31 -4.83
C ASN A 160 4.54 -10.08 -5.73
N ALA A 161 3.31 -10.26 -5.23
CA ALA A 161 2.27 -11.05 -5.87
C ALA A 161 1.83 -10.52 -7.26
N HIS A 162 2.18 -9.30 -7.62
CA HIS A 162 1.82 -8.67 -8.89
C HIS A 162 3.02 -8.33 -9.79
N ILE A 163 4.21 -8.91 -9.52
CA ILE A 163 5.46 -8.64 -10.26
C ILE A 163 5.35 -8.89 -11.77
N ASN A 164 4.55 -9.88 -12.18
CA ASN A 164 4.39 -10.26 -13.58
C ASN A 164 3.34 -9.43 -14.34
N TYR A 165 2.64 -8.53 -13.64
CA TYR A 165 1.62 -7.67 -14.23
C TYR A 165 2.17 -6.30 -14.60
N LYS A 166 1.57 -5.66 -15.62
CA LYS A 166 2.08 -4.40 -16.17
C LYS A 166 1.38 -3.15 -15.65
N PHE A 167 0.54 -3.27 -14.64
CA PHE A 167 -0.17 -2.12 -14.06
C PHE A 167 0.62 -1.39 -12.97
N ASN A 168 1.81 -1.89 -12.60
CA ASN A 168 2.74 -1.29 -11.64
C ASN A 168 4.15 -1.21 -12.19
N TYR A 169 5.02 -0.48 -11.49
CA TYR A 169 6.44 -0.42 -11.76
C TYR A 169 7.22 -1.24 -10.73
N HIS A 170 8.15 -2.06 -11.23
CA HIS A 170 9.00 -2.95 -10.44
C HIS A 170 10.47 -2.66 -10.80
N PRO A 171 11.10 -1.64 -10.19
CA PRO A 171 12.52 -1.36 -10.36
C PRO A 171 13.37 -2.53 -9.85
N ARG A 172 14.49 -2.78 -10.51
CA ARG A 172 15.39 -3.91 -10.19
C ARG A 172 16.54 -3.51 -9.26
N ASN A 173 16.76 -2.21 -9.10
CA ASN A 173 17.84 -1.68 -8.28
C ASN A 173 17.52 -0.26 -7.81
N LEU A 174 18.35 0.23 -6.88
CA LEU A 174 18.19 1.52 -6.24
C LEU A 174 18.21 2.70 -7.23
N ASN A 175 19.09 2.66 -8.23
CA ASN A 175 19.20 3.74 -9.23
C ASN A 175 17.94 3.82 -10.08
N GLU A 176 17.42 2.68 -10.52
CA GLU A 176 16.17 2.60 -11.27
C GLU A 176 14.99 3.07 -10.41
N TYR A 177 14.94 2.67 -9.13
CA TYR A 177 13.91 3.08 -8.18
C TYR A 177 13.89 4.61 -8.02
N LYS A 178 15.03 5.21 -7.71
CA LYS A 178 15.22 6.67 -7.59
C LYS A 178 14.82 7.39 -8.88
N ASN A 179 15.28 6.91 -10.03
CA ASN A 179 14.98 7.51 -11.32
C ASN A 179 13.47 7.47 -11.64
N LYS A 180 12.80 6.34 -11.39
CA LYS A 180 11.35 6.22 -11.59
C LYS A 180 10.56 7.17 -10.70
N ILE A 181 10.95 7.33 -9.43
CA ILE A 181 10.31 8.28 -8.51
C ILE A 181 10.50 9.72 -9.02
N ASN A 182 11.72 10.12 -9.35
CA ASN A 182 12.00 11.49 -9.77
C ASN A 182 11.34 11.88 -11.10
N ASN A 183 11.05 10.90 -11.94
CA ASN A 183 10.49 11.09 -13.28
C ASN A 183 9.10 10.45 -13.46
N PHE A 184 8.38 10.12 -12.38
CA PHE A 184 7.14 9.37 -12.48
C PHE A 184 6.08 10.04 -13.37
N TYR A 185 6.05 11.36 -13.46
CA TYR A 185 5.15 12.13 -14.32
C TYR A 185 5.40 11.92 -15.82
N LYS A 186 6.56 11.33 -16.20
CA LYS A 186 6.90 10.90 -17.56
C LYS A 186 6.54 9.43 -17.82
N LEU A 187 6.22 8.67 -16.76
CA LEU A 187 5.89 7.27 -16.88
C LEU A 187 4.54 7.12 -17.59
N LYS A 188 4.55 6.52 -18.76
CA LYS A 188 3.34 6.20 -19.52
C LYS A 188 3.03 4.73 -19.33
N GLN A 189 2.15 4.40 -18.41
CA GLN A 189 1.66 3.05 -18.26
C GLN A 189 0.21 2.98 -18.74
N LYS A 190 -0.06 2.11 -19.70
CA LYS A 190 -1.43 1.81 -20.10
C LYS A 190 -1.97 0.73 -19.18
N ILE A 191 -2.66 1.15 -18.13
CA ILE A 191 -3.25 0.24 -17.17
C ILE A 191 -4.45 -0.46 -17.83
N LYS A 192 -4.43 -1.80 -17.77
CA LYS A 192 -5.54 -2.64 -18.21
C LYS A 192 -6.25 -3.20 -17.00
N ASN A 193 -7.48 -2.76 -16.76
CA ASN A 193 -8.27 -3.19 -15.60
C ASN A 193 -8.43 -4.72 -15.51
N ASN A 194 -8.44 -5.43 -16.64
CA ASN A 194 -8.52 -6.90 -16.65
C ASN A 194 -7.30 -7.56 -15.97
N GLU A 195 -6.10 -6.99 -16.13
CA GLU A 195 -4.90 -7.48 -15.43
C GLU A 195 -5.01 -7.27 -13.91
N ILE A 196 -5.60 -6.13 -13.49
CA ILE A 196 -5.87 -5.86 -12.06
C ILE A 196 -6.86 -6.88 -11.49
N PHE A 197 -7.96 -7.16 -12.22
CA PHE A 197 -8.97 -8.11 -11.77
C PHE A 197 -8.44 -9.55 -11.77
N GLU A 198 -7.61 -9.91 -12.75
CA GLU A 198 -6.94 -11.22 -12.77
C GLU A 198 -6.01 -11.37 -11.57
N CYS A 199 -5.16 -10.38 -11.32
CA CYS A 199 -4.27 -10.36 -10.17
C CYS A 199 -5.05 -10.46 -8.85
N TYR A 200 -6.13 -9.69 -8.70
CA TYR A 200 -6.99 -9.75 -7.52
C TYR A 200 -7.64 -11.13 -7.35
N PHE A 201 -8.12 -11.72 -8.46
CA PHE A 201 -8.69 -13.07 -8.45
C PHE A 201 -7.68 -14.11 -7.97
N MET A 202 -6.50 -14.12 -8.56
CA MET A 202 -5.45 -15.09 -8.25
C MET A 202 -4.97 -14.99 -6.80
N ASN A 203 -4.87 -13.79 -6.26
CA ASN A 203 -4.36 -13.58 -4.90
C ASN A 203 -5.39 -13.78 -3.80
N PHE A 204 -6.67 -13.48 -4.05
CA PHE A 204 -7.67 -13.42 -2.98
C PHE A 204 -8.88 -14.33 -3.18
N LEU A 205 -9.12 -14.84 -4.38
CA LEU A 205 -10.36 -15.57 -4.69
C LEU A 205 -10.12 -16.97 -5.25
N TYR A 206 -8.96 -17.21 -5.87
CA TYR A 206 -8.67 -18.47 -6.54
C TYR A 206 -8.50 -19.63 -5.55
N PHE A 207 -7.73 -19.41 -4.51
CA PHE A 207 -7.57 -20.41 -3.47
C PHE A 207 -8.78 -20.38 -2.54
N LYS A 208 -9.59 -21.41 -2.56
CA LYS A 208 -10.53 -21.66 -1.47
C LYS A 208 -9.72 -21.89 -0.21
N ASN A 209 -10.10 -21.24 0.88
CA ASN A 209 -9.41 -21.32 2.18
C ASN A 209 -9.57 -22.72 2.82
N ASN A 210 -9.02 -23.76 2.17
CA ASN A 210 -8.86 -25.09 2.76
C ASN A 210 -7.54 -25.11 3.54
N TRP A 211 -7.47 -24.27 4.57
CA TRP A 211 -6.36 -24.24 5.50
C TRP A 211 -6.49 -25.37 6.53
N PHE A 212 -5.46 -25.54 7.36
CA PHE A 212 -5.41 -26.49 8.47
C PHE A 212 -6.67 -26.53 9.35
N PHE A 213 -7.48 -25.47 9.34
CA PHE A 213 -8.70 -25.34 10.10
C PHE A 213 -9.89 -25.24 9.14
N SER A 214 -10.83 -26.13 9.28
CA SER A 214 -12.11 -26.11 8.51
C SER A 214 -12.97 -24.86 8.78
N SER A 215 -12.60 -24.05 9.77
CA SER A 215 -13.33 -22.86 10.21
C SER A 215 -12.35 -21.82 10.79
N PHE A 216 -11.45 -21.28 9.97
CA PHE A 216 -10.50 -20.26 10.40
C PHE A 216 -11.18 -19.08 11.11
N ASP A 217 -12.33 -18.63 10.59
CA ASP A 217 -13.12 -17.55 11.20
C ASP A 217 -13.57 -17.89 12.63
N LYS A 218 -13.89 -19.15 12.92
CA LYS A 218 -14.26 -19.58 14.28
C LYS A 218 -13.05 -19.57 15.20
N VAL A 219 -11.88 -19.96 14.71
CA VAL A 219 -10.63 -19.96 15.50
C VAL A 219 -10.23 -18.51 15.84
N ILE A 220 -10.25 -17.60 14.86
CA ILE A 220 -9.96 -16.18 15.11
C ILE A 220 -10.96 -15.59 16.11
N ASN A 221 -12.25 -15.83 15.93
CA ASN A 221 -13.28 -15.31 16.81
C ASN A 221 -13.20 -15.90 18.23
N TYR A 222 -12.83 -17.17 18.36
CA TYR A 222 -12.67 -17.85 19.67
C TYR A 222 -11.49 -17.27 20.46
N HIS A 223 -10.39 -16.96 19.80
CA HIS A 223 -9.19 -16.42 20.44
C HIS A 223 -9.17 -14.87 20.48
N GLY A 224 -10.24 -14.19 20.10
CA GLY A 224 -10.31 -12.72 20.08
C GLY A 224 -9.29 -12.07 19.14
N GLY A 225 -8.80 -12.82 18.15
CA GLY A 225 -7.76 -12.36 17.24
C GLY A 225 -6.34 -12.41 17.81
N ASN A 226 -6.18 -12.83 19.06
CA ASN A 226 -4.86 -12.95 19.71
C ASN A 226 -4.37 -14.39 19.58
N PHE A 227 -3.41 -14.60 18.70
CA PHE A 227 -2.55 -15.79 18.72
C PHE A 227 -1.34 -15.46 19.61
N THR A 228 -1.36 -15.90 20.84
CA THR A 228 -0.18 -15.96 21.72
C THR A 228 0.55 -17.27 21.50
#